data_6ecd35c21e527aef999682c5742fc11b
#
_entry.id   6ecd35c21e527aef999682c5742fc11b
#
_cell.length_a   1.000
_cell.length_b   1.000
_cell.length_c   1.000
_cell.angle_alpha   90.00
_cell.angle_beta   90.00
_cell.angle_gamma   90.00
#
_symmetry.space_group_name_H-M   'P 1'
#
loop_
_entity.id
_entity.type
_entity.pdbx_description
1 polymer ?
#
loop_
_entity_poly.entity_id
_entity_poly.type
_entity_poly.pdbx_seq_one_letter_code
_entity_poly.pdbx_strand_id
1 'polypeptide(L)'
;MTINEFKDWIKTTEQSYRYQLLSRMQSDCKYFLGNGCGGSRLWGETIDKHIEYMKELYNLIDIKPEWLTMDEINQYEHDMKNIEEK
;
A
#
# COMPACT_ATOMS: atom_id res chain seq x y z
N MET A 1 -12.85 7.13 -0.49
CA MET A 1 -11.76 8.07 -0.88
C MET A 1 -11.25 7.71 -2.25
N THR A 2 -11.17 8.68 -3.14
CA THR A 2 -10.58 8.48 -4.47
C THR A 2 -9.07 8.63 -4.39
N ILE A 3 -8.36 8.22 -5.46
CA ILE A 3 -6.91 8.40 -5.50
C ILE A 3 -6.52 9.88 -5.45
N ASN A 4 -7.29 10.74 -6.09
CA ASN A 4 -7.01 12.18 -6.07
C ASN A 4 -7.20 12.75 -4.67
N GLU A 5 -8.23 12.33 -3.96
CA GLU A 5 -8.45 12.73 -2.56
C GLU A 5 -7.33 12.24 -1.67
N PHE A 6 -6.87 11.01 -1.89
CA PHE A 6 -5.74 10.45 -1.15
C PHE A 6 -4.47 11.25 -1.39
N LYS A 7 -4.17 11.59 -2.65
CA LYS A 7 -3.00 12.39 -3.00
C LYS A 7 -3.02 13.75 -2.31
N ASP A 8 -4.17 14.41 -2.34
CA ASP A 8 -4.32 15.74 -1.73
C ASP A 8 -4.15 15.66 -0.23
N TRP A 9 -4.76 14.65 0.41
CA TRP A 9 -4.67 14.47 1.85
C TRP A 9 -3.24 14.17 2.29
N ILE A 10 -2.55 13.24 1.59
CA ILE A 10 -1.23 12.82 2.01
C ILE A 10 -0.20 13.93 1.91
N LYS A 11 -0.40 14.88 1.00
CA LYS A 11 0.49 16.04 0.85
C LYS A 11 0.44 16.96 2.07
N THR A 12 -0.64 16.91 2.84
CA THR A 12 -0.79 17.73 4.05
C THR A 12 -0.18 17.07 5.29
N THR A 13 0.25 15.82 5.18
CA THR A 13 0.79 15.07 6.31
C THR A 13 2.30 15.26 6.44
N GLU A 14 2.82 15.00 7.65
CA GLU A 14 4.25 15.02 7.90
C GLU A 14 4.91 13.76 7.34
N GLN A 15 6.22 13.87 7.02
CA GLN A 15 6.97 12.76 6.46
C GLN A 15 7.00 11.54 7.39
N SER A 16 7.12 11.75 8.70
CA SER A 16 7.11 10.66 9.67
C SER A 16 5.81 9.88 9.60
N TYR A 17 4.69 10.57 9.42
CA TYR A 17 3.38 9.93 9.28
C TYR A 17 3.32 9.11 8.00
N ARG A 18 3.89 9.65 6.90
CA ARG A 18 3.92 8.94 5.61
C ARG A 18 4.65 7.61 5.71
N TYR A 19 5.79 7.59 6.43
CA TYR A 19 6.54 6.36 6.68
C TYR A 19 5.71 5.36 7.49
N GLN A 20 5.06 5.84 8.54
CA GLN A 20 4.22 4.97 9.38
C GLN A 20 3.07 4.36 8.59
N LEU A 21 2.40 5.18 7.77
CA LEU A 21 1.29 4.72 6.94
C LEU A 21 1.76 3.69 5.92
N LEU A 22 2.89 3.95 5.26
CA LEU A 22 3.45 3.02 4.28
C LEU A 22 3.80 1.67 4.94
N SER A 23 4.40 1.72 6.13
CA SER A 23 4.71 0.52 6.91
C SER A 23 3.44 -0.26 7.25
N ARG A 24 2.39 0.43 7.64
CA ARG A 24 1.11 -0.19 7.94
C ARG A 24 0.50 -0.85 6.71
N MET A 25 0.54 -0.17 5.57
CA MET A 25 0.01 -0.72 4.32
C MET A 25 0.79 -1.95 3.88
N GLN A 26 2.11 -1.96 4.10
CA GLN A 26 2.93 -3.14 3.86
C GLN A 26 2.51 -4.30 4.78
N SER A 27 2.27 -4.01 6.05
CA SER A 27 1.80 -5.01 7.00
C SER A 27 0.45 -5.59 6.59
N ASP A 28 -0.44 -4.75 6.04
CA ASP A 28 -1.73 -5.19 5.54
C ASP A 28 -1.57 -6.15 4.36
N CYS A 29 -0.60 -5.90 3.47
CA CYS A 29 -0.27 -6.83 2.39
C CYS A 29 0.21 -8.17 2.94
N LYS A 30 1.11 -8.14 3.92
CA LYS A 30 1.63 -9.36 4.55
C LYS A 30 0.52 -10.14 5.25
N TYR A 31 -0.39 -9.44 5.91
CA TYR A 31 -1.54 -10.07 6.56
C TYR A 31 -2.41 -10.78 5.54
N PHE A 32 -2.71 -10.11 4.43
CA PHE A 32 -3.50 -10.69 3.35
C PHE A 32 -2.86 -11.98 2.83
N LEU A 33 -1.55 -11.93 2.58
CA LEU A 33 -0.81 -13.07 2.04
C LEU A 33 -0.73 -14.23 3.05
N GLY A 34 -0.65 -13.92 4.34
CA GLY A 34 -0.53 -14.92 5.38
C GLY A 34 -1.84 -15.58 5.76
N ASN A 35 -2.97 -14.87 5.61
CA ASN A 35 -4.28 -15.32 6.09
C ASN A 35 -5.29 -15.58 4.97
N GLY A 36 -4.90 -15.32 3.73
CA GLY A 36 -5.74 -15.56 2.55
C GLY A 36 -7.07 -14.82 2.59
N CYS A 37 -7.19 -13.79 1.77
CA CYS A 37 -8.47 -13.15 1.46
C CYS A 37 -9.08 -12.22 2.54
N GLY A 38 -8.25 -11.57 3.35
CA GLY A 38 -8.75 -10.57 4.28
C GLY A 38 -8.90 -9.19 3.66
N GLY A 39 -9.70 -9.06 2.60
CA GLY A 39 -9.85 -7.81 1.85
C GLY A 39 -10.34 -6.62 2.66
N SER A 40 -10.97 -6.84 3.80
CA SER A 40 -11.50 -5.78 4.65
C SER A 40 -10.41 -4.88 5.26
N ARG A 41 -9.17 -5.34 5.28
CA ARG A 41 -8.04 -4.54 5.80
C ARG A 41 -7.37 -3.69 4.72
N LEU A 42 -7.69 -3.95 3.46
CA LEU A 42 -7.07 -3.23 2.37
C LEU A 42 -7.70 -1.85 2.18
N TRP A 43 -6.86 -0.87 1.90
CA TRP A 43 -7.33 0.47 1.59
C TRP A 43 -8.11 0.44 0.28
N GLY A 44 -9.31 1.02 0.28
CA GLY A 44 -10.19 0.99 -0.88
C GLY A 44 -10.83 -0.37 -1.12
N GLU A 45 -10.61 -1.32 -0.22
CA GLU A 45 -11.25 -2.65 -0.20
C GLU A 45 -10.88 -3.56 -1.38
N THR A 46 -9.96 -3.15 -2.23
CA THR A 46 -9.46 -3.97 -3.32
C THR A 46 -7.94 -3.95 -3.36
N ILE A 47 -7.35 -4.99 -3.94
CA ILE A 47 -5.90 -5.08 -4.10
C ILE A 47 -5.41 -3.93 -4.97
N ASP A 48 -6.07 -3.68 -6.09
CA ASP A 48 -5.66 -2.64 -7.04
C ASP A 48 -5.59 -1.27 -6.36
N LYS A 49 -6.60 -0.90 -5.59
CA LYS A 49 -6.63 0.39 -4.91
C LYS A 49 -5.59 0.48 -3.80
N HIS A 50 -5.45 -0.58 -3.02
CA HIS A 50 -4.44 -0.61 -1.95
C HIS A 50 -3.04 -0.39 -2.52
N ILE A 51 -2.70 -1.11 -3.57
CA ILE A 51 -1.40 -1.00 -4.23
C ILE A 51 -1.22 0.37 -4.88
N GLU A 52 -2.26 0.92 -5.49
CA GLU A 52 -2.22 2.25 -6.08
C GLU A 52 -1.91 3.31 -5.02
N TYR A 53 -2.56 3.23 -3.86
CA TYR A 53 -2.29 4.14 -2.75
C TYR A 53 -0.86 3.97 -2.23
N MET A 54 -0.37 2.75 -2.11
CA MET A 54 1.01 2.50 -1.69
C MET A 54 2.01 3.12 -2.66
N LYS A 55 1.79 2.98 -3.97
CA LYS A 55 2.68 3.55 -4.98
C LYS A 55 2.69 5.08 -4.91
N GLU A 56 1.53 5.69 -4.75
CA GLU A 56 1.44 7.15 -4.63
C GLU A 56 2.15 7.65 -3.37
N LEU A 57 1.95 6.98 -2.25
CA LEU A 57 2.61 7.32 -1.00
C LEU A 57 4.11 7.16 -1.12
N TYR A 58 4.56 6.05 -1.70
CA TYR A 58 5.97 5.78 -1.90
C TYR A 58 6.63 6.87 -2.75
N ASN A 59 5.96 7.30 -3.83
CA ASN A 59 6.47 8.33 -4.72
C ASN A 59 6.55 9.71 -4.08
N LEU A 60 5.69 9.99 -3.10
CA LEU A 60 5.67 11.26 -2.39
C LEU A 60 6.73 11.36 -1.30
N ILE A 61 7.30 10.26 -0.88
CA ILE A 61 8.37 10.25 0.11
C ILE A 61 9.68 10.61 -0.58
N ASP A 62 10.32 11.71 -0.14
CA ASP A 62 11.56 12.20 -0.74
C ASP A 62 12.71 11.22 -0.57
N ILE A 63 12.88 10.73 0.66
CA ILE A 63 13.93 9.74 0.96
C ILE A 63 13.27 8.39 1.08
N LYS A 64 13.49 7.54 0.07
CA LYS A 64 12.85 6.22 0.03
C LYS A 64 13.34 5.35 1.18
N PRO A 65 12.43 4.59 1.84
CA PRO A 65 12.83 3.70 2.92
C PRO A 65 13.65 2.51 2.40
N GLU A 66 14.57 2.01 3.22
CA GLU A 66 15.36 0.84 2.88
C GLU A 66 14.56 -0.46 2.99
N TRP A 67 13.51 -0.44 3.83
CA TRP A 67 12.71 -1.64 4.13
C TRP A 67 11.61 -1.92 3.10
N LEU A 68 11.46 -1.06 2.08
CA LEU A 68 10.46 -1.27 1.02
C LEU A 68 10.94 -0.61 -0.27
N THR A 69 10.81 -1.33 -1.38
CA THR A 69 11.14 -0.83 -2.72
C THR A 69 9.90 -0.90 -3.61
N MET A 70 9.95 -0.20 -4.74
CA MET A 70 8.86 -0.28 -5.72
C MET A 70 8.72 -1.70 -6.26
N ASP A 71 9.83 -2.40 -6.44
CA ASP A 71 9.80 -3.81 -6.88
C ASP A 71 9.07 -4.69 -5.89
N GLU A 72 9.25 -4.45 -4.59
CA GLU A 72 8.54 -5.19 -3.56
C GLU A 72 7.04 -4.88 -3.57
N ILE A 73 6.66 -3.63 -3.82
CA ILE A 73 5.25 -3.26 -3.94
C ILE A 73 4.62 -4.00 -5.12
N ASN A 74 5.30 -4.04 -6.26
CA ASN A 74 4.85 -4.78 -7.42
C ASN A 74 4.74 -6.28 -7.14
N GLN A 75 5.67 -6.82 -6.36
CA GLN A 75 5.64 -8.23 -5.96
C GLN A 75 4.44 -8.53 -5.07
N TYR A 76 4.14 -7.66 -4.12
CA TYR A 76 2.93 -7.80 -3.29
C TYR A 76 1.68 -7.82 -4.16
N GLU A 77 1.59 -6.93 -5.13
CA GLU A 77 0.45 -6.89 -6.03
C GLU A 77 0.28 -8.22 -6.77
N HIS A 78 1.37 -8.72 -7.33
CA HIS A 78 1.37 -10.00 -8.05
C HIS A 78 0.94 -11.15 -7.15
N ASP A 79 1.53 -11.25 -5.97
CA ASP A 79 1.26 -12.35 -5.05
C ASP A 79 -0.18 -12.31 -4.52
N MET A 80 -0.66 -11.11 -4.18
CA MET A 80 -2.01 -10.95 -3.66
C MET A 80 -3.07 -11.29 -4.71
N LYS A 81 -2.87 -10.84 -5.95
CA LYS A 81 -3.78 -11.16 -7.05
C LYS A 81 -3.77 -12.64 -7.36
N ASN A 82 -2.63 -13.28 -7.25
CA ASN A 82 -2.50 -14.72 -7.49
C ASN A 82 -3.31 -15.51 -6.47
N ILE A 83 -3.33 -15.07 -5.21
CA ILE A 83 -4.15 -15.69 -4.17
C ILE A 83 -5.63 -15.44 -4.42
N GLU A 84 -6.00 -14.22 -4.79
CA GLU A 84 -7.39 -13.85 -5.02
C GLU A 84 -8.03 -14.65 -6.17
N GLU A 85 -7.24 -14.94 -7.19
CA GLU A 85 -7.71 -15.70 -8.36
C GLU A 85 -7.95 -17.18 -8.08
N LYS A 86 -7.51 -17.67 -6.94
CA LYS A 86 -7.76 -19.06 -6.53
C LYS A 86 -9.05 -19.17 -5.76
#